data_55d87ee99a97088e640a841a54b828f1
#
_entry.id   55d87ee99a97088e640a841a54b828f1
#
_cell.length_a   1.000
_cell.length_b   1.000
_cell.length_c   1.000
_cell.angle_alpha   90.00
_cell.angle_beta   90.00
_cell.angle_gamma   90.00
#
_symmetry.space_group_name_H-M   'P 1'
#
loop_
_entity.id
_entity.type
_entity.pdbx_description
1 polymer ?
#
loop_
_entity_poly.entity_id
_entity_poly.type
_entity_poly.pdbx_seq_one_letter_code
_entity_poly.pdbx_strand_id
1 'polypeptide(L)'
;MKRQAKKSPSHGTARFSPAELEALAERILNLSEAHETEVEIDLTADALTRFANNTIHQNVAEQTLHISVRAVIDGRTARATTNKTDEDSLRRVVRAAASLAQNQPKNPDLLPMLGPQKYQKVARFFPATAASTPQDRARAVTRVCKMAEARKQTAAGIFLSGSMHSILANSRGLFARHEQTRSEFSVTILEPNSSGWAKANSPDIRELHPDALADSASRKSSESRSPRELAPGHYVTILEPPAVLDLVGFLFYDFAGTAVLDKRSCFNDRLGKKLFGENISLWDDVYHPHQLGAPYDGEGFPKKKVLLVDRGVPKNLVYSRATAKKMKAKPTGHGFGLPNEYGEAPMNLVFAGGEKSVDDMVRSTERGILVTRLWYIREVEPFEKMLTGMTRDGTFLVENGRIAGGIRNFRFNQSILEMLANVEMLGPAVRAAGEESFEMVVPAMKIRDFHFTDVTKF
;
A
#
# COMPACT_ATOMS: atom_id res chain seq x y z
N MET A 1 -25.19 48.47 13.48
CA MET A 1 -24.91 47.13 14.00
C MET A 1 -23.93 46.40 13.06
N LYS A 2 -22.64 46.35 13.40
CA LYS A 2 -21.59 45.63 12.63
C LYS A 2 -21.71 44.16 13.01
N ARG A 3 -22.07 43.30 12.04
CA ARG A 3 -22.00 41.84 12.20
C ARG A 3 -20.49 41.45 12.24
N GLN A 4 -20.04 41.00 13.40
CA GLN A 4 -18.77 40.32 13.51
C GLN A 4 -18.82 39.01 12.69
N ALA A 5 -18.00 38.91 11.66
CA ALA A 5 -17.79 37.70 10.95
C ALA A 5 -17.12 36.68 11.92
N LYS A 6 -17.80 35.59 12.22
CA LYS A 6 -17.24 34.46 12.94
C LYS A 6 -16.07 33.97 12.09
N LYS A 7 -14.83 34.03 12.63
CA LYS A 7 -13.66 33.37 12.05
C LYS A 7 -13.98 31.88 11.93
N SER A 8 -13.96 31.38 10.72
CA SER A 8 -13.96 29.94 10.45
C SER A 8 -12.79 29.30 11.19
N PRO A 9 -12.93 28.11 11.80
CA PRO A 9 -11.80 27.47 12.45
C PRO A 9 -10.72 27.22 11.40
N SER A 10 -9.48 27.61 11.72
CA SER A 10 -8.31 27.34 10.89
C SER A 10 -8.18 25.82 10.70
N HIS A 11 -8.28 25.37 9.46
CA HIS A 11 -7.99 23.99 9.09
C HIS A 11 -6.51 23.70 9.43
N GLY A 12 -6.29 22.72 10.34
CA GLY A 12 -4.97 22.13 10.47
C GLY A 12 -4.34 21.95 11.83
N THR A 13 -5.02 22.23 12.95
CA THR A 13 -4.50 21.78 14.25
C THR A 13 -5.13 20.44 14.61
N ALA A 14 -4.33 19.41 14.74
CA ALA A 14 -4.77 18.13 15.27
C ALA A 14 -5.53 18.38 16.59
N ARG A 15 -6.69 17.70 16.76
CA ARG A 15 -7.55 17.82 17.96
C ARG A 15 -6.80 17.42 19.25
N PHE A 16 -5.72 16.62 19.08
CA PHE A 16 -4.85 16.13 20.15
C PHE A 16 -3.39 16.31 19.76
N SER A 17 -2.58 16.79 20.68
CA SER A 17 -1.12 16.75 20.59
C SER A 17 -0.59 15.33 20.89
N PRO A 18 0.63 15.01 20.50
CA PRO A 18 1.26 13.73 20.86
C PRO A 18 1.24 13.46 22.37
N ALA A 19 1.50 14.47 23.21
CA ALA A 19 1.45 14.34 24.67
C ALA A 19 0.05 14.04 25.22
N GLU A 20 -1.00 14.61 24.60
CA GLU A 20 -2.39 14.29 24.97
C GLU A 20 -2.78 12.88 24.60
N LEU A 21 -2.27 12.34 23.48
CA LEU A 21 -2.49 10.94 23.09
C LEU A 21 -1.75 9.98 24.04
N GLU A 22 -0.54 10.33 24.48
CA GLU A 22 0.23 9.57 25.48
C GLU A 22 -0.53 9.51 26.82
N ALA A 23 -0.97 10.66 27.33
CA ALA A 23 -1.77 10.75 28.55
C ALA A 23 -3.10 10.00 28.43
N LEU A 24 -3.71 9.97 27.24
CA LEU A 24 -4.93 9.20 26.99
C LEU A 24 -4.67 7.69 27.08
N ALA A 25 -3.56 7.20 26.53
CA ALA A 25 -3.18 5.80 26.62
C ALA A 25 -2.91 5.38 28.07
N GLU A 26 -2.20 6.20 28.84
CA GLU A 26 -1.96 5.96 30.28
C GLU A 26 -3.26 5.93 31.10
N ARG A 27 -4.18 6.87 30.83
CA ARG A 27 -5.50 6.87 31.48
C ARG A 27 -6.25 5.58 31.23
N ILE A 28 -6.27 5.09 29.98
CA ILE A 28 -6.97 3.86 29.61
C ILE A 28 -6.34 2.66 30.31
N LEU A 29 -5.01 2.56 30.34
CA LEU A 29 -4.29 1.48 31.03
C LEU A 29 -4.63 1.46 32.52
N ASN A 30 -4.69 2.62 33.17
CA ASN A 30 -5.01 2.77 34.59
C ASN A 30 -6.48 2.42 34.93
N LEU A 31 -7.37 2.39 33.96
CA LEU A 31 -8.77 1.97 34.16
C LEU A 31 -8.97 0.45 34.10
N SER A 32 -7.96 -0.30 33.68
CA SER A 32 -8.08 -1.75 33.44
C SER A 32 -7.73 -2.56 34.68
N GLU A 33 -8.55 -3.58 34.96
CA GLU A 33 -8.33 -4.60 35.97
C GLU A 33 -7.97 -5.97 35.36
N ALA A 34 -7.77 -6.03 34.03
CA ALA A 34 -7.36 -7.26 33.36
C ALA A 34 -5.91 -7.65 33.72
N HIS A 35 -5.55 -8.93 33.56
CA HIS A 35 -4.18 -9.41 33.83
C HIS A 35 -3.15 -8.69 32.97
N GLU A 36 -3.46 -8.47 31.69
CA GLU A 36 -2.67 -7.62 30.80
C GLU A 36 -3.63 -6.80 29.92
N THR A 37 -3.25 -5.57 29.66
CA THR A 37 -4.03 -4.65 28.78
C THR A 37 -3.11 -3.99 27.79
N GLU A 38 -3.56 -3.88 26.55
CA GLU A 38 -2.91 -3.14 25.46
C GLU A 38 -3.85 -2.08 24.93
N VAL A 39 -3.31 -0.93 24.64
CA VAL A 39 -4.02 0.21 24.08
C VAL A 39 -3.34 0.62 22.79
N GLU A 40 -4.10 0.69 21.72
CA GLU A 40 -3.71 1.25 20.45
C GLU A 40 -4.55 2.51 20.17
N ILE A 41 -3.90 3.61 19.85
CA ILE A 41 -4.55 4.87 19.53
C ILE A 41 -4.02 5.35 18.21
N ASP A 42 -4.92 5.52 17.21
CA ASP A 42 -4.61 6.12 15.92
C ASP A 42 -5.41 7.41 15.75
N LEU A 43 -4.69 8.49 15.51
CA LEU A 43 -5.25 9.77 15.12
C LEU A 43 -4.86 10.03 13.66
N THR A 44 -5.85 9.99 12.77
CA THR A 44 -5.68 10.22 11.34
C THR A 44 -6.34 11.52 10.94
N ALA A 45 -5.65 12.33 10.16
CA ALA A 45 -6.20 13.54 9.54
C ALA A 45 -5.98 13.46 8.04
N ASP A 46 -7.04 13.29 7.27
CA ASP A 46 -7.01 13.17 5.82
C ASP A 46 -7.78 14.29 5.15
N ALA A 47 -7.29 14.74 4.03
CA ALA A 47 -7.94 15.74 3.20
C ALA A 47 -7.84 15.37 1.73
N LEU A 48 -8.96 15.46 1.02
CA LEU A 48 -9.11 15.01 -0.36
C LEU A 48 -9.74 16.12 -1.20
N THR A 49 -9.15 16.40 -2.36
CA THR A 49 -9.76 17.17 -3.45
C THR A 49 -10.02 16.22 -4.62
N ARG A 50 -11.29 16.04 -4.99
CA ARG A 50 -11.72 15.23 -6.13
C ARG A 50 -12.16 16.11 -7.28
N PHE A 51 -11.79 15.75 -8.49
CA PHE A 51 -12.15 16.46 -9.70
C PHE A 51 -12.59 15.49 -10.80
N ALA A 52 -13.50 15.93 -11.64
CA ALA A 52 -13.95 15.25 -12.85
C ALA A 52 -14.50 16.28 -13.83
N ASN A 53 -14.51 15.93 -15.12
CA ASN A 53 -14.96 16.84 -16.18
C ASN A 53 -14.31 18.24 -16.10
N ASN A 54 -12.98 18.25 -15.82
CA ASN A 54 -12.17 19.47 -15.66
C ASN A 54 -12.64 20.40 -14.54
N THR A 55 -13.39 19.90 -13.58
CA THR A 55 -13.95 20.70 -12.49
C THR A 55 -13.76 20.02 -11.15
N ILE A 56 -13.35 20.80 -10.13
CA ILE A 56 -13.35 20.33 -8.74
C ILE A 56 -14.81 20.26 -8.26
N HIS A 57 -15.24 19.09 -7.84
CA HIS A 57 -16.61 18.90 -7.34
C HIS A 57 -16.67 18.44 -5.88
N GLN A 58 -15.55 18.08 -5.28
CA GLN A 58 -15.54 17.67 -3.87
C GLN A 58 -14.21 18.07 -3.20
N ASN A 59 -14.31 18.60 -2.00
CA ASN A 59 -13.19 18.91 -1.13
C ASN A 59 -13.58 18.51 0.30
N VAL A 60 -12.95 17.45 0.82
CA VAL A 60 -13.27 16.86 2.12
C VAL A 60 -12.04 16.93 3.00
N ALA A 61 -12.26 17.20 4.29
CA ALA A 61 -11.25 17.02 5.32
C ALA A 61 -11.89 16.29 6.49
N GLU A 62 -11.29 15.24 6.96
CA GLU A 62 -11.76 14.40 8.05
C GLU A 62 -10.64 14.16 9.04
N GLN A 63 -11.00 14.15 10.32
CA GLN A 63 -10.11 13.71 11.39
C GLN A 63 -10.78 12.60 12.18
N THR A 64 -10.14 11.45 12.25
CA THR A 64 -10.65 10.26 12.92
C THR A 64 -9.72 9.87 14.05
N LEU A 65 -10.30 9.68 15.25
CA LEU A 65 -9.63 9.06 16.39
C LEU A 65 -10.14 7.63 16.52
N HIS A 66 -9.25 6.68 16.55
CA HIS A 66 -9.53 5.28 16.82
C HIS A 66 -8.79 4.86 18.08
N ILE A 67 -9.50 4.32 19.05
CA ILE A 67 -8.97 3.76 20.30
C ILE A 67 -9.37 2.30 20.32
N SER A 68 -8.39 1.41 20.43
CA SER A 68 -8.59 -0.03 20.56
C SER A 68 -7.95 -0.53 21.84
N VAL A 69 -8.74 -1.19 22.68
CA VAL A 69 -8.30 -1.76 23.93
C VAL A 69 -8.36 -3.28 23.85
N ARG A 70 -7.24 -3.95 24.07
CA ARG A 70 -7.17 -5.40 24.18
C ARG A 70 -6.97 -5.81 25.63
N ALA A 71 -7.80 -6.72 26.11
CA ALA A 71 -7.67 -7.33 27.41
C ALA A 71 -7.21 -8.79 27.33
N VAL A 72 -6.39 -9.22 28.25
CA VAL A 72 -6.01 -10.62 28.46
C VAL A 72 -6.43 -11.04 29.87
N ILE A 73 -7.21 -12.14 29.97
CA ILE A 73 -7.72 -12.71 31.22
C ILE A 73 -7.63 -14.25 31.10
N ASP A 74 -6.85 -14.89 31.96
CA ASP A 74 -6.69 -16.35 32.04
C ASP A 74 -6.41 -17.04 30.68
N GLY A 75 -5.52 -16.46 29.88
CA GLY A 75 -5.17 -17.00 28.56
C GLY A 75 -6.23 -16.78 27.48
N ARG A 76 -7.17 -15.89 27.72
CA ARG A 76 -8.20 -15.45 26.78
C ARG A 76 -7.93 -14.01 26.39
N THR A 77 -8.26 -13.61 25.19
CA THR A 77 -8.06 -12.23 24.74
C THR A 77 -9.19 -11.77 23.82
N ALA A 78 -9.52 -10.49 23.93
CA ALA A 78 -10.46 -9.83 23.02
C ALA A 78 -10.13 -8.33 22.94
N ARG A 79 -10.67 -7.66 21.92
CA ARG A 79 -10.60 -6.20 21.71
C ARG A 79 -11.98 -5.57 21.75
N ALA A 80 -12.02 -4.33 22.23
CA ALA A 80 -13.14 -3.41 22.06
C ALA A 80 -12.61 -2.05 21.60
N THR A 81 -13.42 -1.29 20.85
CA THR A 81 -13.01 -0.04 20.25
C THR A 81 -13.94 1.11 20.58
N THR A 82 -13.42 2.33 20.57
CA THR A 82 -14.19 3.56 20.70
C THR A 82 -13.47 4.71 19.97
N ASN A 83 -14.21 5.76 19.64
CA ASN A 83 -13.67 7.04 19.19
C ASN A 83 -13.95 8.19 20.17
N LYS A 84 -14.40 7.86 21.37
CA LYS A 84 -14.76 8.83 22.43
C LYS A 84 -13.69 8.85 23.52
N THR A 85 -13.50 10.04 24.11
CA THR A 85 -12.42 10.29 25.09
C THR A 85 -12.95 10.72 26.46
N ASP A 86 -14.28 10.80 26.63
CA ASP A 86 -14.89 11.04 27.94
C ASP A 86 -14.69 9.82 28.85
N GLU A 87 -14.61 10.05 30.14
CA GLU A 87 -14.28 9.06 31.18
C GLU A 87 -15.23 7.85 31.13
N ASP A 88 -16.53 8.07 30.97
CA ASP A 88 -17.53 7.01 30.92
C ASP A 88 -17.36 6.11 29.68
N SER A 89 -17.03 6.70 28.53
CA SER A 89 -16.76 5.95 27.33
C SER A 89 -15.48 5.15 27.41
N LEU A 90 -14.42 5.69 28.04
CA LEU A 90 -13.18 4.95 28.29
C LEU A 90 -13.41 3.78 29.26
N ARG A 91 -14.15 3.98 30.35
CA ARG A 91 -14.53 2.88 31.27
C ARG A 91 -15.35 1.82 30.56
N ARG A 92 -16.29 2.22 29.68
CA ARG A 92 -17.11 1.25 28.92
C ARG A 92 -16.26 0.41 27.98
N VAL A 93 -15.34 0.99 27.20
CA VAL A 93 -14.50 0.22 26.25
C VAL A 93 -13.54 -0.74 26.99
N VAL A 94 -12.96 -0.32 28.11
CA VAL A 94 -12.11 -1.19 28.94
C VAL A 94 -12.90 -2.37 29.50
N ARG A 95 -14.08 -2.12 30.10
CA ARG A 95 -14.96 -3.19 30.61
C ARG A 95 -15.46 -4.11 29.48
N ALA A 96 -15.79 -3.56 28.31
CA ALA A 96 -16.21 -4.34 27.15
C ALA A 96 -15.09 -5.30 26.70
N ALA A 97 -13.85 -4.81 26.56
CA ALA A 97 -12.71 -5.65 26.22
C ALA A 97 -12.50 -6.79 27.22
N ALA A 98 -12.58 -6.50 28.54
CA ALA A 98 -12.45 -7.51 29.59
C ALA A 98 -13.60 -8.53 29.55
N SER A 99 -14.84 -8.09 29.46
CA SER A 99 -16.01 -8.96 29.39
C SER A 99 -15.98 -9.85 28.12
N LEU A 100 -15.62 -9.30 26.98
CA LEU A 100 -15.45 -10.06 25.75
C LEU A 100 -14.34 -11.11 25.89
N ALA A 101 -13.20 -10.77 26.51
CA ALA A 101 -12.11 -11.70 26.74
C ALA A 101 -12.53 -12.87 27.64
N GLN A 102 -13.28 -12.62 28.71
CA GLN A 102 -13.78 -13.67 29.62
C GLN A 102 -14.62 -14.72 28.91
N ASN A 103 -15.34 -14.32 27.85
CA ASN A 103 -16.22 -15.20 27.09
C ASN A 103 -15.55 -15.89 25.88
N GLN A 104 -14.26 -15.59 25.60
CA GLN A 104 -13.51 -16.30 24.57
C GLN A 104 -13.00 -17.66 25.04
N PRO A 105 -12.75 -18.59 24.15
CA PRO A 105 -12.01 -19.82 24.48
C PRO A 105 -10.57 -19.46 24.89
N LYS A 106 -9.98 -20.30 25.76
CA LYS A 106 -8.54 -20.16 26.09
C LYS A 106 -7.71 -20.40 24.83
N ASN A 107 -6.75 -19.52 24.58
CA ASN A 107 -5.77 -19.70 23.52
C ASN A 107 -4.45 -20.19 24.11
N PRO A 108 -4.07 -21.47 23.93
CA PRO A 108 -2.83 -22.03 24.47
C PRO A 108 -1.57 -21.43 23.82
N ASP A 109 -1.72 -20.83 22.64
CA ASP A 109 -0.62 -20.19 21.91
C ASP A 109 -0.45 -18.69 22.25
N LEU A 110 -1.34 -18.14 23.06
CA LEU A 110 -1.27 -16.74 23.45
C LEU A 110 0.00 -16.48 24.26
N LEU A 111 0.85 -15.61 23.72
CA LEU A 111 2.07 -15.21 24.39
C LEU A 111 1.81 -14.00 25.30
N PRO A 112 2.55 -13.86 26.41
CA PRO A 112 2.50 -12.65 27.22
C PRO A 112 2.80 -11.41 26.39
N MET A 113 2.20 -10.27 26.74
CA MET A 113 2.53 -8.98 26.12
C MET A 113 4.01 -8.66 26.30
N LEU A 114 4.55 -7.88 25.37
CA LEU A 114 5.95 -7.46 25.43
C LEU A 114 6.17 -6.40 26.52
N GLY A 115 7.31 -6.44 27.17
CA GLY A 115 7.83 -5.32 27.95
C GLY A 115 8.44 -4.24 27.04
N PRO A 116 9.15 -3.25 27.63
CA PRO A 116 9.78 -2.16 26.90
C PRO A 116 10.68 -2.64 25.76
N GLN A 117 10.57 -1.99 24.59
CA GLN A 117 11.35 -2.30 23.40
C GLN A 117 12.15 -1.08 22.95
N LYS A 118 13.18 -1.32 22.12
CA LYS A 118 13.95 -0.27 21.44
C LYS A 118 13.68 -0.32 19.95
N TYR A 119 13.40 0.83 19.34
CA TYR A 119 13.08 0.93 17.92
C TYR A 119 14.13 1.76 17.17
N GLN A 120 14.45 1.33 15.96
CA GLN A 120 15.21 2.15 15.03
C GLN A 120 14.30 3.31 14.57
N LYS A 121 14.83 4.52 14.55
CA LYS A 121 14.09 5.70 14.10
C LYS A 121 13.84 5.66 12.61
N VAL A 122 12.63 6.00 12.21
CA VAL A 122 12.24 6.28 10.83
C VAL A 122 11.64 7.68 10.76
N ALA A 123 12.14 8.51 9.83
CA ALA A 123 11.62 9.86 9.63
C ALA A 123 10.59 9.81 8.50
N ARG A 124 9.29 9.81 8.85
CA ARG A 124 8.17 9.68 7.90
C ARG A 124 7.14 10.81 8.02
N PHE A 125 7.38 11.75 8.89
CA PHE A 125 6.51 12.91 9.07
C PHE A 125 7.13 14.16 8.42
N PHE A 126 6.41 14.72 7.46
CA PHE A 126 6.82 15.89 6.69
C PHE A 126 5.85 17.06 6.96
N PRO A 127 6.28 18.12 7.63
CA PRO A 127 5.41 19.24 7.99
C PRO A 127 4.70 19.89 6.78
N ALA A 128 5.35 19.92 5.62
CA ALA A 128 4.74 20.46 4.39
C ALA A 128 3.50 19.69 3.96
N THR A 129 3.50 18.36 4.13
CA THR A 129 2.33 17.50 3.83
C THR A 129 1.22 17.70 4.87
N ALA A 130 1.57 17.68 6.16
CA ALA A 130 0.61 17.87 7.24
C ALA A 130 -0.06 19.26 7.19
N ALA A 131 0.66 20.30 6.72
CA ALA A 131 0.16 21.66 6.59
C ALA A 131 -0.55 21.96 5.26
N SER A 132 -0.66 20.98 4.35
CA SER A 132 -1.29 21.18 3.04
C SER A 132 -2.75 21.62 3.16
N THR A 133 -3.06 22.76 2.54
CA THR A 133 -4.39 23.36 2.61
C THR A 133 -5.29 22.92 1.44
N PRO A 134 -6.63 23.05 1.56
CA PRO A 134 -7.54 22.86 0.44
C PRO A 134 -7.20 23.73 -0.76
N GLN A 135 -6.70 24.98 -0.52
CA GLN A 135 -6.30 25.92 -1.56
C GLN A 135 -5.05 25.44 -2.32
N ASP A 136 -4.09 24.79 -1.62
CA ASP A 136 -2.89 24.25 -2.27
C ASP A 136 -3.25 23.13 -3.25
N ARG A 137 -4.08 22.20 -2.80
CA ARG A 137 -4.59 21.10 -3.64
C ARG A 137 -5.43 21.62 -4.81
N ALA A 138 -6.36 22.56 -4.52
CA ALA A 138 -7.20 23.16 -5.55
C ALA A 138 -6.37 23.90 -6.62
N ARG A 139 -5.33 24.63 -6.24
CA ARG A 139 -4.43 25.30 -7.21
C ARG A 139 -3.75 24.29 -8.15
N ALA A 140 -3.24 23.19 -7.63
CA ALA A 140 -2.62 22.15 -8.44
C ALA A 140 -3.63 21.51 -9.39
N VAL A 141 -4.80 21.09 -8.87
CA VAL A 141 -5.87 20.50 -9.69
C VAL A 141 -6.36 21.46 -10.78
N THR A 142 -6.50 22.76 -10.46
CA THR A 142 -6.92 23.78 -11.44
C THR A 142 -5.91 23.91 -12.59
N ARG A 143 -4.60 23.82 -12.34
CA ARG A 143 -3.59 23.83 -13.43
C ARG A 143 -3.75 22.61 -14.33
N VAL A 144 -3.95 21.42 -13.75
CA VAL A 144 -4.19 20.17 -14.48
C VAL A 144 -5.44 20.24 -15.34
N CYS A 145 -6.57 20.73 -14.78
CA CYS A 145 -7.81 20.90 -15.54
C CYS A 145 -7.63 21.88 -16.73
N LYS A 146 -6.99 23.02 -16.51
CA LYS A 146 -6.70 24.00 -17.58
C LYS A 146 -5.81 23.42 -18.68
N MET A 147 -4.81 22.61 -18.31
CA MET A 147 -3.97 21.91 -19.29
C MET A 147 -4.79 20.94 -20.14
N ALA A 148 -5.66 20.15 -19.50
CA ALA A 148 -6.55 19.23 -20.21
C ALA A 148 -7.51 19.98 -21.17
N GLU A 149 -8.15 21.05 -20.69
CA GLU A 149 -9.02 21.91 -21.51
C GLU A 149 -8.30 22.48 -22.73
N ALA A 150 -7.09 23.02 -22.56
CA ALA A 150 -6.30 23.55 -23.65
C ALA A 150 -5.95 22.50 -24.71
N ARG A 151 -5.89 21.23 -24.32
CA ARG A 151 -5.67 20.08 -25.23
C ARG A 151 -6.97 19.42 -25.71
N LYS A 152 -8.13 19.96 -25.38
CA LYS A 152 -9.46 19.39 -25.68
C LYS A 152 -9.65 17.99 -25.07
N GLN A 153 -9.10 17.79 -23.90
CA GLN A 153 -9.16 16.56 -23.12
C GLN A 153 -9.98 16.78 -21.84
N THR A 154 -10.42 15.68 -21.23
CA THR A 154 -11.14 15.70 -19.95
C THR A 154 -10.30 15.06 -18.86
N ALA A 155 -10.07 15.78 -17.77
CA ALA A 155 -9.34 15.28 -16.60
C ALA A 155 -10.31 14.86 -15.49
N ALA A 156 -10.00 13.74 -14.85
CA ALA A 156 -10.64 13.27 -13.63
C ALA A 156 -9.59 12.68 -12.67
N GLY A 157 -9.78 12.82 -11.37
CA GLY A 157 -8.81 12.28 -10.42
C GLY A 157 -8.98 12.77 -9.00
N ILE A 158 -7.94 12.56 -8.21
CA ILE A 158 -7.87 12.93 -6.80
C ILE A 158 -6.53 13.55 -6.44
N PHE A 159 -6.55 14.43 -5.44
CA PHE A 159 -5.37 14.89 -4.73
C PHE A 159 -5.62 14.72 -3.22
N LEU A 160 -4.88 13.83 -2.59
CA LEU A 160 -4.97 13.51 -1.16
C LEU A 160 -3.74 14.02 -0.43
N SER A 161 -3.92 14.50 0.80
CA SER A 161 -2.85 14.70 1.78
C SER A 161 -3.36 14.30 3.17
N GLY A 162 -2.49 13.75 4.01
CA GLY A 162 -2.89 13.35 5.36
C GLY A 162 -1.72 13.13 6.30
N SER A 163 -2.04 12.95 7.56
CA SER A 163 -1.11 12.58 8.62
C SER A 163 -1.72 11.54 9.54
N MET A 164 -0.87 10.73 10.13
CA MET A 164 -1.24 9.73 11.13
C MET A 164 -0.28 9.81 12.30
N HIS A 165 -0.83 9.74 13.52
CA HIS A 165 -0.10 9.55 14.76
C HIS A 165 -0.62 8.29 15.42
N SER A 166 0.26 7.35 15.73
CA SER A 166 -0.07 6.08 16.34
C SER A 166 0.66 5.90 17.67
N ILE A 167 -0.05 5.36 18.65
CA ILE A 167 0.51 4.92 19.94
C ILE A 167 0.10 3.47 20.16
N LEU A 168 1.05 2.65 20.57
CA LEU A 168 0.84 1.32 21.09
C LEU A 168 1.48 1.24 22.48
N ALA A 169 0.67 1.02 23.50
CA ALA A 169 1.11 0.92 24.89
C ALA A 169 0.47 -0.28 25.59
N ASN A 170 1.13 -0.84 26.58
CA ASN A 170 0.53 -1.93 27.36
C ASN A 170 0.90 -1.89 28.84
N SER A 171 0.19 -2.66 29.65
CA SER A 171 0.36 -2.76 31.11
C SER A 171 1.70 -3.36 31.55
N ARG A 172 2.52 -3.90 30.61
CA ARG A 172 3.87 -4.39 30.89
C ARG A 172 4.96 -3.36 30.60
N GLY A 173 4.58 -2.11 30.36
CA GLY A 173 5.49 -0.99 30.16
C GLY A 173 6.03 -0.86 28.72
N LEU A 174 5.48 -1.60 27.74
CA LEU A 174 5.74 -1.30 26.33
C LEU A 174 5.09 0.04 26.01
N PHE A 175 5.86 0.89 25.35
CA PHE A 175 5.39 2.14 24.75
C PHE A 175 6.07 2.34 23.39
N ALA A 176 5.27 2.46 22.35
CA ALA A 176 5.72 2.70 20.99
C ALA A 176 4.91 3.84 20.39
N ARG A 177 5.59 4.76 19.70
CA ARG A 177 4.98 5.88 18.99
C ARG A 177 5.50 5.94 17.56
N HIS A 178 4.61 6.21 16.64
CA HIS A 178 4.95 6.47 15.25
C HIS A 178 4.13 7.62 14.70
N GLU A 179 4.74 8.40 13.81
CA GLU A 179 4.06 9.45 13.07
C GLU A 179 4.49 9.41 11.61
N GLN A 180 3.54 9.61 10.73
CA GLN A 180 3.80 9.68 9.31
C GLN A 180 2.84 10.60 8.58
N THR A 181 3.25 11.10 7.45
CA THR A 181 2.40 11.82 6.50
C THR A 181 2.26 11.02 5.22
N ARG A 182 1.21 11.31 4.46
CA ARG A 182 0.96 10.73 3.15
C ARG A 182 0.39 11.76 2.20
N SER A 183 0.77 11.66 0.95
CA SER A 183 0.15 12.42 -0.13
C SER A 183 0.07 11.57 -1.37
N GLU A 184 -0.96 11.79 -2.18
CA GLU A 184 -1.21 11.06 -3.41
C GLU A 184 -1.85 11.98 -4.44
N PHE A 185 -1.40 11.87 -5.67
CA PHE A 185 -2.07 12.48 -6.83
C PHE A 185 -2.31 11.41 -7.88
N SER A 186 -3.56 11.29 -8.32
CA SER A 186 -3.97 10.41 -9.40
C SER A 186 -4.78 11.18 -10.43
N VAL A 187 -4.51 10.94 -11.71
CA VAL A 187 -5.22 11.57 -12.81
C VAL A 187 -5.45 10.59 -13.95
N THR A 188 -6.67 10.57 -14.45
CA THR A 188 -7.04 9.97 -15.74
C THR A 188 -7.37 11.11 -16.71
N ILE A 189 -6.74 11.11 -17.85
CA ILE A 189 -7.07 12.00 -18.98
C ILE A 189 -7.83 11.20 -20.02
N LEU A 190 -8.97 11.73 -20.42
CA LEU A 190 -9.93 11.08 -21.32
C LEU A 190 -10.06 11.85 -22.61
N GLU A 191 -10.17 11.11 -23.70
CA GLU A 191 -10.62 11.54 -25.04
C GLU A 191 -11.76 10.63 -25.51
N PRO A 192 -12.45 10.90 -26.62
CA PRO A 192 -13.66 10.15 -26.99
C PRO A 192 -13.50 8.64 -27.09
N ASN A 193 -12.31 8.13 -27.45
CA ASN A 193 -12.04 6.70 -27.61
C ASN A 193 -10.68 6.28 -27.05
N SER A 194 -10.11 7.06 -26.15
CA SER A 194 -8.82 6.77 -25.52
C SER A 194 -8.73 7.35 -24.13
N SER A 195 -7.82 6.81 -23.35
CA SER A 195 -7.50 7.30 -22.00
C SER A 195 -6.04 7.10 -21.68
N GLY A 196 -5.55 7.92 -20.76
CA GLY A 196 -4.24 7.76 -20.17
C GLY A 196 -4.29 8.06 -18.67
N TRP A 197 -3.45 7.41 -17.91
CA TRP A 197 -3.44 7.49 -16.46
C TRP A 197 -2.04 7.66 -15.93
N ALA A 198 -1.94 8.39 -14.81
CA ALA A 198 -0.76 8.49 -14.01
C ALA A 198 -1.11 8.68 -12.53
N LYS A 199 -0.31 8.08 -11.65
CA LYS A 199 -0.46 8.16 -10.19
C LYS A 199 0.91 8.18 -9.53
N ALA A 200 1.03 8.94 -8.46
CA ALA A 200 2.17 8.90 -7.57
C ALA A 200 1.74 9.17 -6.14
N ASN A 201 2.49 8.63 -5.19
CA ASN A 201 2.38 8.94 -3.77
C ASN A 201 3.74 9.19 -3.14
N SER A 202 3.75 10.00 -2.08
CA SER A 202 4.93 10.26 -1.26
C SER A 202 4.52 10.68 0.15
N PRO A 203 5.32 10.40 1.18
CA PRO A 203 5.15 11.04 2.48
C PRO A 203 5.36 12.57 2.44
N ASP A 204 6.18 13.06 1.51
CA ASP A 204 6.43 14.48 1.29
C ASP A 204 5.69 14.99 0.04
N ILE A 205 4.68 15.82 0.24
CA ILE A 205 3.86 16.39 -0.85
C ILE A 205 4.69 17.16 -1.89
N ARG A 206 5.90 17.63 -1.52
CA ARG A 206 6.80 18.36 -2.41
C ARG A 206 7.43 17.47 -3.50
N GLU A 207 7.43 16.15 -3.27
CA GLU A 207 7.88 15.17 -4.26
C GLU A 207 6.79 14.80 -5.28
N LEU A 208 5.54 15.21 -5.04
CA LEU A 208 4.48 15.05 -6.03
C LEU A 208 4.56 16.16 -7.06
N HIS A 209 4.53 15.78 -8.32
CA HIS A 209 4.56 16.67 -9.47
C HIS A 209 3.28 16.52 -10.31
N PRO A 210 2.12 17.08 -9.86
CA PRO A 210 0.82 16.91 -10.52
C PRO A 210 0.84 17.30 -12.00
N ASP A 211 1.54 18.36 -12.35
CA ASP A 211 1.63 18.86 -13.73
C ASP A 211 2.35 17.84 -14.64
N ALA A 212 3.45 17.23 -14.18
CA ALA A 212 4.18 16.21 -14.92
C ALA A 212 3.39 14.90 -15.04
N LEU A 213 2.68 14.49 -13.98
CA LEU A 213 1.79 13.32 -14.02
C LEU A 213 0.65 13.52 -15.02
N ALA A 214 0.02 14.69 -15.00
CA ALA A 214 -1.04 15.03 -15.93
C ALA A 214 -0.54 15.11 -17.38
N ASP A 215 0.68 15.62 -17.61
CA ASP A 215 1.30 15.63 -18.93
C ASP A 215 1.55 14.21 -19.44
N SER A 216 2.06 13.32 -18.59
CA SER A 216 2.25 11.91 -18.91
C SER A 216 0.92 11.21 -19.26
N ALA A 217 -0.13 11.41 -18.43
CA ALA A 217 -1.45 10.85 -18.71
C ALA A 217 -2.06 11.42 -20.00
N SER A 218 -1.88 12.71 -20.27
CA SER A 218 -2.33 13.37 -21.49
C SER A 218 -1.65 12.81 -22.75
N ARG A 219 -0.34 12.62 -22.70
CA ARG A 219 0.43 12.00 -23.79
C ARG A 219 -0.07 10.57 -24.05
N LYS A 220 -0.23 9.75 -23.00
CA LYS A 220 -0.76 8.38 -23.12
C LYS A 220 -2.17 8.35 -23.71
N SER A 221 -3.05 9.26 -23.30
CA SER A 221 -4.39 9.39 -23.90
C SER A 221 -4.30 9.69 -25.40
N SER A 222 -3.45 10.63 -25.80
CA SER A 222 -3.29 11.00 -27.21
C SER A 222 -2.64 9.87 -28.05
N GLU A 223 -1.65 9.18 -27.51
CA GLU A 223 -0.98 8.05 -28.18
C GLU A 223 -1.87 6.80 -28.30
N SER A 224 -2.88 6.66 -27.43
CA SER A 224 -3.85 5.55 -27.47
C SER A 224 -5.11 5.83 -28.28
N ARG A 225 -5.19 6.94 -29.04
CA ARG A 225 -6.30 7.25 -29.93
C ARG A 225 -6.50 6.18 -31.01
N SER A 226 -7.75 5.88 -31.32
CA SER A 226 -8.12 4.91 -32.37
C SER A 226 -7.41 3.57 -32.14
N PRO A 227 -7.60 2.94 -30.99
CA PRO A 227 -6.86 1.75 -30.64
C PRO A 227 -7.12 0.62 -31.61
N ARG A 228 -6.04 0.00 -32.10
CA ARG A 228 -6.11 -1.15 -32.98
C ARG A 228 -6.46 -2.42 -32.22
N GLU A 229 -7.12 -3.34 -32.87
CA GLU A 229 -7.29 -4.68 -32.33
C GLU A 229 -6.05 -5.52 -32.65
N LEU A 230 -5.59 -6.27 -31.66
CA LEU A 230 -4.47 -7.20 -31.79
C LEU A 230 -4.94 -8.58 -31.31
N ALA A 231 -4.51 -9.64 -31.97
CA ALA A 231 -4.89 -11.01 -31.58
C ALA A 231 -4.37 -11.33 -30.18
N PRO A 232 -5.16 -12.01 -29.33
CA PRO A 232 -4.66 -12.57 -28.08
C PRO A 232 -3.49 -13.54 -28.32
N GLY A 233 -2.66 -13.74 -27.30
CA GLY A 233 -1.50 -14.60 -27.40
C GLY A 233 -0.42 -14.24 -26.39
N HIS A 234 0.77 -14.77 -26.63
CA HIS A 234 1.95 -14.52 -25.82
C HIS A 234 2.79 -13.40 -26.43
N TYR A 235 3.16 -12.43 -25.61
CA TYR A 235 3.91 -11.25 -26.07
C TYR A 235 5.05 -10.89 -25.12
N VAL A 236 6.13 -10.39 -25.67
CA VAL A 236 7.06 -9.57 -24.88
C VAL A 236 6.28 -8.39 -24.32
N THR A 237 6.29 -8.24 -23.01
CA THR A 237 5.48 -7.21 -22.36
C THR A 237 6.34 -6.35 -21.43
N ILE A 238 6.18 -5.04 -21.57
CA ILE A 238 6.78 -4.05 -20.69
C ILE A 238 5.70 -3.59 -19.73
N LEU A 239 5.88 -3.84 -18.44
CA LEU A 239 5.00 -3.38 -17.38
C LEU A 239 5.59 -2.14 -16.71
N GLU A 240 4.85 -1.04 -16.68
CA GLU A 240 5.21 0.11 -15.83
C GLU A 240 5.08 -0.27 -14.34
N PRO A 241 5.74 0.47 -13.42
CA PRO A 241 5.74 0.12 -11.99
C PRO A 241 4.35 -0.10 -11.37
N PRO A 242 3.29 0.66 -11.68
CA PRO A 242 1.95 0.38 -11.17
C PRO A 242 1.41 -0.99 -11.59
N ALA A 243 1.63 -1.39 -12.85
CA ALA A 243 1.19 -2.69 -13.34
C ALA A 243 1.99 -3.84 -12.68
N VAL A 244 3.29 -3.66 -12.45
CA VAL A 244 4.12 -4.62 -11.70
C VAL A 244 3.59 -4.77 -10.29
N LEU A 245 3.38 -3.64 -9.57
CA LEU A 245 2.89 -3.61 -8.20
C LEU A 245 1.57 -4.37 -8.06
N ASP A 246 0.62 -4.12 -8.93
CA ASP A 246 -0.71 -4.73 -8.86
C ASP A 246 -0.68 -6.26 -9.06
N LEU A 247 0.33 -6.80 -9.76
CA LEU A 247 0.55 -8.24 -9.89
C LEU A 247 1.33 -8.83 -8.71
N VAL A 248 2.51 -8.28 -8.41
CA VAL A 248 3.39 -8.87 -7.39
C VAL A 248 2.82 -8.71 -5.98
N GLY A 249 1.87 -7.81 -5.79
CA GLY A 249 1.13 -7.65 -4.55
C GLY A 249 0.42 -8.93 -4.10
N PHE A 250 0.01 -9.79 -5.02
CA PHE A 250 -0.61 -11.06 -4.67
C PHE A 250 0.34 -12.09 -4.03
N LEU A 251 1.65 -11.83 -4.03
CA LEU A 251 2.64 -12.70 -3.36
C LEU A 251 2.85 -12.36 -1.88
N PHE A 252 2.36 -11.22 -1.38
CA PHE A 252 2.74 -10.74 -0.05
C PHE A 252 2.45 -11.76 1.06
N TYR A 253 1.27 -12.35 1.06
CA TYR A 253 0.84 -13.28 2.11
C TYR A 253 1.53 -14.65 2.01
N ASP A 254 2.04 -15.04 0.85
CA ASP A 254 2.77 -16.28 0.67
C ASP A 254 4.08 -16.34 1.44
N PHE A 255 4.67 -15.18 1.76
CA PHE A 255 5.85 -15.07 2.61
C PHE A 255 5.52 -15.10 4.12
N ALA A 256 4.27 -15.23 4.52
CA ALA A 256 3.89 -15.40 5.91
C ALA A 256 4.21 -16.81 6.41
N GLY A 257 4.85 -16.93 7.57
CA GLY A 257 5.09 -18.23 8.20
C GLY A 257 3.78 -18.98 8.47
N THR A 258 2.71 -18.26 8.87
CA THR A 258 1.35 -18.81 9.05
C THR A 258 0.83 -19.43 7.75
N ALA A 259 0.98 -18.78 6.60
CA ALA A 259 0.52 -19.31 5.32
C ALA A 259 1.23 -20.63 4.95
N VAL A 260 2.55 -20.70 5.20
CA VAL A 260 3.32 -21.93 4.97
C VAL A 260 2.94 -23.02 5.97
N LEU A 261 2.75 -22.70 7.25
CA LEU A 261 2.35 -23.63 8.30
C LEU A 261 0.99 -24.26 7.98
N ASP A 262 0.06 -23.48 7.48
CA ASP A 262 -1.32 -23.89 7.10
C ASP A 262 -1.38 -24.50 5.69
N LYS A 263 -0.24 -24.67 5.01
CA LYS A 263 -0.13 -25.18 3.62
C LYS A 263 -0.95 -24.39 2.60
N ARG A 264 -1.02 -23.07 2.77
CA ARG A 264 -1.76 -22.17 1.88
C ARG A 264 -0.83 -21.30 1.01
N SER A 265 0.50 -21.40 1.18
CA SER A 265 1.46 -20.64 0.42
C SER A 265 1.93 -21.37 -0.84
N CYS A 266 2.12 -20.62 -1.93
CA CYS A 266 2.76 -21.13 -3.14
C CYS A 266 4.23 -21.55 -2.90
N PHE A 267 4.82 -21.17 -1.77
CA PHE A 267 6.19 -21.52 -1.38
C PHE A 267 6.27 -22.80 -0.54
N ASN A 268 5.17 -23.47 -0.22
CA ASN A 268 5.20 -24.79 0.38
C ASN A 268 6.03 -25.75 -0.51
N ASP A 269 7.01 -26.45 0.10
CA ASP A 269 7.96 -27.33 -0.58
C ASP A 269 8.84 -26.68 -1.68
N ARG A 270 8.77 -25.34 -1.83
CA ARG A 270 9.51 -24.58 -2.84
C ARG A 270 10.56 -23.61 -2.25
N LEU A 271 10.58 -23.39 -0.93
CA LEU A 271 11.61 -22.58 -0.27
C LEU A 271 13.01 -23.17 -0.54
N GLY A 272 13.97 -22.29 -0.86
CA GLY A 272 15.33 -22.66 -1.22
C GLY A 272 15.51 -23.17 -2.66
N LYS A 273 14.45 -23.32 -3.44
CA LYS A 273 14.53 -23.68 -4.86
C LYS A 273 14.50 -22.44 -5.76
N LYS A 274 15.17 -22.50 -6.89
CA LYS A 274 15.13 -21.43 -7.90
C LYS A 274 13.76 -21.39 -8.55
N LEU A 275 12.99 -20.31 -8.33
CA LEU A 275 11.65 -20.10 -8.90
C LEU A 275 11.59 -18.92 -9.87
N PHE A 276 12.44 -17.91 -9.68
CA PHE A 276 12.39 -16.67 -10.43
C PHE A 276 13.68 -16.43 -11.22
N GLY A 277 13.68 -15.41 -12.05
CA GLY A 277 14.89 -14.95 -12.74
C GLY A 277 16.00 -14.56 -11.75
N GLU A 278 17.28 -14.72 -12.15
CA GLU A 278 18.42 -14.39 -11.30
C GLU A 278 18.50 -12.90 -10.94
N ASN A 279 17.89 -12.07 -11.74
CA ASN A 279 17.76 -10.63 -11.52
C ASN A 279 16.70 -10.26 -10.47
N ILE A 280 15.89 -11.21 -9.97
CA ILE A 280 14.85 -10.95 -8.99
C ILE A 280 15.38 -11.13 -7.57
N SER A 281 15.43 -10.03 -6.82
CA SER A 281 15.64 -10.03 -5.36
C SER A 281 14.60 -9.15 -4.70
N LEU A 282 14.11 -9.57 -3.52
CA LEU A 282 13.00 -8.94 -2.83
C LEU A 282 13.24 -8.94 -1.32
N TRP A 283 12.96 -7.83 -0.67
CA TRP A 283 12.99 -7.67 0.79
C TRP A 283 11.65 -7.20 1.33
N ASP A 284 11.38 -7.47 2.59
CA ASP A 284 10.59 -6.57 3.42
C ASP A 284 11.55 -5.63 4.16
N ASP A 285 11.39 -4.32 3.98
CA ASP A 285 12.28 -3.31 4.54
C ASP A 285 11.55 -2.00 4.83
N VAL A 286 11.01 -1.86 6.04
CA VAL A 286 10.37 -0.62 6.52
C VAL A 286 11.35 0.56 6.60
N TYR A 287 12.66 0.28 6.68
CA TYR A 287 13.71 1.30 6.79
C TYR A 287 14.13 1.88 5.44
N HIS A 288 13.71 1.27 4.33
CA HIS A 288 13.99 1.79 2.98
C HIS A 288 13.43 3.22 2.83
N PRO A 289 14.20 4.19 2.27
CA PRO A 289 13.78 5.60 2.22
C PRO A 289 12.41 5.85 1.59
N HIS A 290 12.02 5.04 0.63
CA HIS A 290 10.75 5.16 -0.08
C HIS A 290 9.61 4.35 0.56
N GLN A 291 9.81 3.70 1.73
CA GLN A 291 8.73 2.99 2.42
C GLN A 291 8.07 3.84 3.50
N LEU A 292 6.83 3.52 3.82
CA LEU A 292 6.07 4.04 4.96
C LEU A 292 5.86 2.93 5.99
N GLY A 293 5.46 3.30 7.20
CA GLY A 293 5.09 2.38 8.27
C GLY A 293 5.96 2.51 9.52
N ALA A 294 5.42 1.96 10.61
CA ALA A 294 6.06 1.96 11.91
C ALA A 294 7.24 0.97 11.97
N PRO A 295 8.28 1.27 12.77
CA PRO A 295 9.43 0.37 12.96
C PRO A 295 9.14 -0.80 13.91
N TYR A 296 7.87 -1.07 14.16
CA TYR A 296 7.35 -2.16 14.99
C TYR A 296 6.09 -2.74 14.35
N ASP A 297 5.74 -3.95 14.76
CA ASP A 297 4.54 -4.65 14.32
C ASP A 297 3.35 -4.42 15.26
N GLY A 298 2.23 -5.08 14.98
CA GLY A 298 1.00 -4.95 15.76
C GLY A 298 1.06 -5.51 17.20
N GLU A 299 2.14 -6.21 17.55
CA GLU A 299 2.44 -6.62 18.94
C GLU A 299 3.46 -5.69 19.62
N GLY A 300 3.98 -4.68 18.91
CA GLY A 300 5.07 -3.82 19.39
C GLY A 300 6.46 -4.47 19.28
N PHE A 301 6.61 -5.57 18.54
CA PHE A 301 7.92 -6.18 18.29
C PHE A 301 8.68 -5.39 17.22
N PRO A 302 10.00 -5.09 17.43
CA PRO A 302 10.79 -4.34 16.46
C PRO A 302 10.84 -5.05 15.09
N LYS A 303 10.50 -4.34 14.01
CA LYS A 303 10.62 -4.85 12.65
C LYS A 303 12.08 -5.07 12.26
N LYS A 304 12.30 -6.11 11.46
CA LYS A 304 13.60 -6.44 10.86
C LYS A 304 13.49 -6.34 9.35
N LYS A 305 14.55 -5.91 8.70
CA LYS A 305 14.71 -6.12 7.27
C LYS A 305 14.86 -7.63 7.02
N VAL A 306 14.05 -8.18 6.11
CA VAL A 306 14.06 -9.60 5.77
C VAL A 306 14.30 -9.76 4.26
N LEU A 307 15.35 -10.47 3.87
CA LEU A 307 15.59 -10.89 2.48
C LEU A 307 14.64 -12.04 2.15
N LEU A 308 13.56 -11.77 1.44
CA LEU A 308 12.53 -12.76 1.08
C LEU A 308 12.98 -13.62 -0.11
N VAL A 309 13.48 -12.98 -1.15
CA VAL A 309 14.01 -13.64 -2.36
C VAL A 309 15.42 -13.16 -2.63
N ASP A 310 16.35 -14.07 -2.84
CA ASP A 310 17.72 -13.79 -3.21
C ASP A 310 18.03 -14.40 -4.58
N ARG A 311 18.24 -13.53 -5.58
CA ARG A 311 18.57 -13.92 -6.97
C ARG A 311 17.70 -15.06 -7.48
N GLY A 312 16.37 -14.88 -7.37
CA GLY A 312 15.36 -15.81 -7.85
C GLY A 312 15.05 -16.99 -6.93
N VAL A 313 15.67 -17.07 -5.76
CA VAL A 313 15.43 -18.14 -4.77
C VAL A 313 14.68 -17.58 -3.57
N PRO A 314 13.41 -17.98 -3.31
CA PRO A 314 12.73 -17.69 -2.04
C PRO A 314 13.50 -18.30 -0.87
N LYS A 315 13.95 -17.47 0.08
CA LYS A 315 14.83 -17.91 1.18
C LYS A 315 14.23 -17.84 2.55
N ASN A 316 13.53 -16.75 2.84
CA ASN A 316 13.03 -16.48 4.17
C ASN A 316 11.54 -16.12 4.13
N LEU A 317 10.90 -16.33 5.27
CA LEU A 317 9.54 -15.93 5.58
C LEU A 317 9.57 -14.82 6.64
N VAL A 318 8.46 -14.13 6.80
CA VAL A 318 8.22 -13.26 7.95
C VAL A 318 7.44 -14.01 9.03
N TYR A 319 7.62 -13.61 10.28
CA TYR A 319 7.04 -14.31 11.42
C TYR A 319 6.51 -13.34 12.48
N SER A 320 5.29 -13.59 12.94
CA SER A 320 4.82 -13.11 14.24
C SER A 320 5.55 -13.84 15.38
N ARG A 321 5.35 -13.43 16.61
CA ARG A 321 5.93 -14.11 17.78
C ARG A 321 5.37 -15.53 17.92
N ALA A 322 4.07 -15.69 17.75
CA ALA A 322 3.39 -16.98 17.88
C ALA A 322 3.81 -17.97 16.78
N THR A 323 3.81 -17.55 15.51
CA THR A 323 4.21 -18.39 14.39
C THR A 323 5.69 -18.75 14.46
N ALA A 324 6.54 -17.79 14.85
CA ALA A 324 7.97 -18.07 15.08
C ALA A 324 8.19 -19.18 16.12
N LYS A 325 7.43 -19.16 17.22
CA LYS A 325 7.47 -20.21 18.27
C LYS A 325 7.08 -21.57 17.70
N LYS A 326 5.96 -21.64 16.95
CA LYS A 326 5.47 -22.89 16.32
C LYS A 326 6.48 -23.47 15.31
N MET A 327 7.07 -22.62 14.51
CA MET A 327 8.03 -23.02 13.46
C MET A 327 9.49 -23.09 13.94
N LYS A 328 9.75 -22.89 15.25
CA LYS A 328 11.11 -22.85 15.83
C LYS A 328 12.02 -21.83 15.12
N ALA A 329 11.45 -20.73 14.68
CA ALA A 329 12.13 -19.61 14.03
C ALA A 329 12.30 -18.43 15.00
N LYS A 330 12.92 -17.34 14.53
CA LYS A 330 13.02 -16.08 15.28
C LYS A 330 11.93 -15.11 14.75
N PRO A 331 11.21 -14.40 15.62
CA PRO A 331 10.24 -13.41 15.18
C PRO A 331 10.93 -12.28 14.40
N THR A 332 10.24 -11.78 13.40
CA THR A 332 10.77 -10.78 12.47
C THR A 332 10.10 -9.39 12.61
N GLY A 333 9.08 -9.29 13.47
CA GLY A 333 8.36 -8.04 13.68
C GLY A 333 7.37 -7.73 12.55
N HIS A 334 6.58 -8.73 12.16
CA HIS A 334 5.58 -8.60 11.09
C HIS A 334 4.20 -9.09 11.54
N GLY A 335 4.02 -9.34 12.85
CA GLY A 335 2.76 -9.76 13.43
C GLY A 335 1.68 -8.69 13.32
N PHE A 336 0.45 -9.11 13.00
CA PHE A 336 -0.70 -8.24 13.11
C PHE A 336 -1.15 -8.09 14.56
N GLY A 337 -1.87 -7.01 14.86
CA GLY A 337 -2.45 -6.78 16.18
C GLY A 337 -3.40 -7.91 16.59
N LEU A 338 -3.25 -8.41 17.82
CA LEU A 338 -4.05 -9.53 18.33
C LEU A 338 -5.41 -9.07 18.90
N PRO A 339 -6.45 -9.93 18.89
CA PRO A 339 -6.53 -11.22 18.19
C PRO A 339 -6.70 -11.04 16.68
N ASN A 340 -6.06 -11.90 15.88
CA ASN A 340 -6.27 -11.96 14.44
C ASN A 340 -6.08 -13.40 13.94
N GLU A 341 -6.60 -13.69 12.73
CA GLU A 341 -6.52 -15.01 12.08
C GLU A 341 -5.41 -15.09 11.02
N TYR A 342 -4.82 -13.94 10.64
CA TYR A 342 -3.86 -13.85 9.54
C TYR A 342 -2.42 -14.08 9.97
N GLY A 343 -2.12 -13.93 11.27
CA GLY A 343 -0.79 -14.09 11.83
C GLY A 343 0.11 -12.90 11.54
N GLU A 344 0.74 -12.89 10.38
CA GLU A 344 1.70 -11.87 9.93
C GLU A 344 1.72 -11.74 8.42
N ALA A 345 2.31 -10.63 7.93
CA ALA A 345 2.63 -10.47 6.50
C ALA A 345 3.73 -9.41 6.29
N PRO A 346 4.53 -9.50 5.20
CA PRO A 346 5.42 -8.44 4.78
C PRO A 346 4.61 -7.32 4.12
N MET A 347 4.65 -6.13 4.73
CA MET A 347 3.90 -4.96 4.26
C MET A 347 4.79 -3.87 3.67
N ASN A 348 6.13 -4.10 3.64
CA ASN A 348 7.09 -3.12 3.16
C ASN A 348 7.97 -3.71 2.06
N LEU A 349 7.33 -4.24 1.01
CA LEU A 349 8.01 -4.94 -0.07
C LEU A 349 8.88 -3.98 -0.90
N VAL A 350 10.13 -4.39 -1.12
CA VAL A 350 11.14 -3.66 -1.89
C VAL A 350 11.82 -4.62 -2.85
N PHE A 351 11.57 -4.47 -4.14
CA PHE A 351 12.30 -5.19 -5.19
C PHE A 351 13.62 -4.52 -5.50
N ALA A 352 14.62 -5.30 -5.84
CA ALA A 352 15.83 -4.77 -6.45
C ALA A 352 15.50 -4.08 -7.77
N GLY A 353 16.05 -2.90 -7.97
CA GLY A 353 15.98 -2.20 -9.25
C GLY A 353 17.12 -2.62 -10.19
N GLY A 354 16.95 -2.26 -11.46
CA GLY A 354 17.97 -2.25 -12.49
C GLY A 354 18.21 -0.84 -13.03
N GLU A 355 18.88 -0.74 -14.16
CA GLU A 355 19.27 0.56 -14.74
C GLU A 355 18.51 0.90 -16.03
N LYS A 356 17.68 0.00 -16.53
CA LYS A 356 17.01 0.16 -17.83
C LYS A 356 15.73 0.97 -17.69
N SER A 357 15.67 2.13 -18.32
CA SER A 357 14.43 2.91 -18.40
C SER A 357 13.35 2.18 -19.19
N VAL A 358 12.08 2.59 -19.06
CA VAL A 358 10.99 2.09 -19.91
C VAL A 358 11.29 2.35 -21.37
N ASP A 359 11.89 3.49 -21.71
CA ASP A 359 12.31 3.82 -23.07
C ASP A 359 13.42 2.88 -23.59
N ASP A 360 14.36 2.44 -22.73
CA ASP A 360 15.35 1.43 -23.10
C ASP A 360 14.70 0.07 -23.37
N MET A 361 13.73 -0.30 -22.55
CA MET A 361 12.95 -1.53 -22.76
C MET A 361 12.18 -1.47 -24.08
N VAL A 362 11.53 -0.35 -24.37
CA VAL A 362 10.83 -0.12 -25.66
C VAL A 362 11.83 -0.21 -26.82
N ARG A 363 12.96 0.52 -26.77
CA ARG A 363 13.98 0.50 -27.84
C ARG A 363 14.54 -0.90 -28.12
N SER A 364 14.60 -1.74 -27.11
CA SER A 364 15.11 -3.13 -27.23
C SER A 364 14.05 -4.15 -27.64
N THR A 365 12.82 -3.71 -27.94
CA THR A 365 11.70 -4.61 -28.26
C THR A 365 11.32 -4.51 -29.73
N GLU A 366 11.50 -5.61 -30.46
CA GLU A 366 11.12 -5.71 -31.87
C GLU A 366 9.59 -5.68 -32.03
N ARG A 367 8.90 -6.53 -31.26
CA ARG A 367 7.44 -6.57 -31.17
C ARG A 367 7.00 -6.94 -29.76
N GLY A 368 6.12 -6.12 -29.17
CA GLY A 368 5.66 -6.34 -27.80
C GLY A 368 4.54 -5.41 -27.39
N ILE A 369 4.21 -5.41 -26.11
CA ILE A 369 3.14 -4.61 -25.54
C ILE A 369 3.68 -3.82 -24.35
N LEU A 370 3.40 -2.52 -24.31
CA LEU A 370 3.62 -1.68 -23.12
C LEU A 370 2.29 -1.51 -22.37
N VAL A 371 2.29 -1.79 -21.08
CA VAL A 371 1.12 -1.72 -20.19
C VAL A 371 1.36 -0.70 -19.09
N THR A 372 0.51 0.32 -19.01
CA THR A 372 0.57 1.35 -17.97
C THR A 372 0.05 0.85 -16.63
N ARG A 373 -1.15 0.26 -16.63
CA ARG A 373 -1.78 -0.30 -15.43
C ARG A 373 -2.72 -1.45 -15.75
N LEU A 374 -3.08 -2.16 -14.68
CA LEU A 374 -4.02 -3.26 -14.73
C LEU A 374 -5.30 -2.91 -13.97
N TRP A 375 -6.32 -3.73 -14.14
CA TRP A 375 -7.62 -3.55 -13.51
C TRP A 375 -8.32 -4.87 -13.29
N TYR A 376 -9.09 -4.94 -12.18
CA TYR A 376 -9.95 -6.07 -11.85
C TYR A 376 -9.18 -7.39 -11.78
N ILE A 377 -8.06 -7.40 -11.06
CA ILE A 377 -7.22 -8.59 -10.89
C ILE A 377 -7.84 -9.52 -9.85
N ARG A 378 -7.86 -10.81 -10.16
CA ARG A 378 -8.34 -11.85 -9.25
C ARG A 378 -7.41 -13.05 -9.32
N GLU A 379 -7.17 -13.67 -8.16
CA GLU A 379 -6.46 -14.93 -8.08
C GLU A 379 -7.39 -16.07 -8.48
N VAL A 380 -6.94 -16.91 -9.41
CA VAL A 380 -7.70 -18.04 -9.97
C VAL A 380 -7.16 -19.35 -9.41
N GLU A 381 -5.85 -19.44 -9.24
CA GLU A 381 -5.18 -20.61 -8.70
C GLU A 381 -4.06 -20.15 -7.76
N PRO A 382 -4.12 -20.46 -6.44
CA PRO A 382 -3.23 -19.88 -5.45
C PRO A 382 -1.82 -20.47 -5.44
N PHE A 383 -1.63 -21.74 -5.83
CA PHE A 383 -0.31 -22.39 -5.72
C PHE A 383 0.61 -22.07 -6.90
N GLU A 384 0.07 -21.88 -8.10
CA GLU A 384 0.81 -21.40 -9.26
C GLU A 384 0.69 -19.89 -9.43
N LYS A 385 0.00 -19.22 -8.50
CA LYS A 385 -0.25 -17.77 -8.52
C LYS A 385 -0.78 -17.30 -9.86
N MET A 386 -1.77 -18.04 -10.37
CA MET A 386 -2.45 -17.67 -11.60
C MET A 386 -3.41 -16.53 -11.34
N LEU A 387 -3.18 -15.41 -11.97
CA LEU A 387 -4.04 -14.23 -11.90
C LEU A 387 -4.75 -14.01 -13.23
N THR A 388 -6.00 -13.58 -13.15
CA THR A 388 -6.76 -13.03 -14.27
C THR A 388 -7.03 -11.55 -14.02
N GLY A 389 -7.12 -10.78 -15.10
CA GLY A 389 -7.39 -9.34 -15.03
C GLY A 389 -7.42 -8.74 -16.43
N MET A 390 -7.33 -7.41 -16.50
CA MET A 390 -7.28 -6.72 -17.78
C MET A 390 -6.33 -5.52 -17.73
N THR A 391 -5.82 -5.12 -18.90
CA THR A 391 -5.08 -3.87 -19.08
C THR A 391 -6.05 -2.68 -19.11
N ARG A 392 -5.57 -1.48 -18.76
CA ARG A 392 -6.40 -0.27 -18.72
C ARG A 392 -5.59 1.01 -18.87
N ASP A 393 -6.19 2.05 -19.50
CA ASP A 393 -5.71 3.44 -19.56
C ASP A 393 -4.26 3.59 -20.05
N GLY A 394 -3.92 2.92 -21.12
CA GLY A 394 -2.61 2.97 -21.74
C GLY A 394 -2.06 1.56 -21.98
N THR A 395 -2.56 0.93 -23.05
CA THR A 395 -2.03 -0.32 -23.59
C THR A 395 -1.54 -0.04 -25.01
N PHE A 396 -0.24 -0.27 -25.27
CA PHE A 396 0.39 0.15 -26.51
C PHE A 396 1.11 -0.99 -27.20
N LEU A 397 1.00 -1.02 -28.52
CA LEU A 397 1.83 -1.87 -29.35
C LEU A 397 3.23 -1.24 -29.48
N VAL A 398 4.24 -2.04 -29.24
CA VAL A 398 5.64 -1.70 -29.50
C VAL A 398 6.08 -2.46 -30.76
N GLU A 399 6.59 -1.75 -31.76
CA GLU A 399 7.15 -2.33 -32.99
C GLU A 399 8.46 -1.62 -33.36
N ASN A 400 9.48 -2.39 -33.68
CA ASN A 400 10.80 -1.90 -34.12
C ASN A 400 11.38 -0.84 -33.15
N GLY A 401 11.28 -1.09 -31.83
CA GLY A 401 11.83 -0.22 -30.81
C GLY A 401 11.06 1.09 -30.57
N ARG A 402 9.81 1.19 -31.00
CA ARG A 402 8.97 2.39 -30.88
C ARG A 402 7.53 2.04 -30.50
N ILE A 403 6.87 2.95 -29.81
CA ILE A 403 5.41 2.87 -29.58
C ILE A 403 4.73 3.12 -30.92
N ALA A 404 4.05 2.09 -31.44
CA ALA A 404 3.36 2.13 -32.73
C ALA A 404 1.90 2.61 -32.65
N GLY A 405 1.40 2.84 -31.42
CA GLY A 405 0.06 3.34 -31.11
C GLY A 405 -0.69 2.50 -30.11
N GLY A 406 -1.86 2.97 -29.70
CA GLY A 406 -2.74 2.26 -28.78
C GLY A 406 -3.34 0.99 -29.35
N ILE A 407 -3.59 0.04 -28.50
CA ILE A 407 -4.35 -1.18 -28.79
C ILE A 407 -5.52 -1.30 -27.80
N ARG A 408 -6.54 -2.05 -28.20
CA ARG A 408 -7.65 -2.38 -27.30
C ARG A 408 -7.13 -3.11 -26.07
N ASN A 409 -7.74 -2.86 -24.94
CA ASN A 409 -7.34 -3.52 -23.70
C ASN A 409 -7.50 -5.03 -23.80
N PHE A 410 -6.56 -5.74 -23.22
CA PHE A 410 -6.57 -7.18 -23.14
C PHE A 410 -7.08 -7.70 -21.78
N ARG A 411 -7.67 -8.88 -21.81
CA ARG A 411 -7.70 -9.78 -20.64
C ARG A 411 -6.42 -10.60 -20.62
N PHE A 412 -6.00 -10.99 -19.41
CA PHE A 412 -4.85 -11.88 -19.24
C PHE A 412 -5.18 -12.99 -18.25
N ASN A 413 -4.49 -14.12 -18.41
CA ASN A 413 -4.30 -15.13 -17.39
C ASN A 413 -2.79 -15.38 -17.29
N GLN A 414 -2.19 -15.00 -16.17
CA GLN A 414 -0.74 -15.05 -16.01
C GLN A 414 -0.36 -15.59 -14.63
N SER A 415 0.52 -16.59 -14.62
CA SER A 415 1.22 -17.00 -13.40
C SER A 415 2.27 -15.95 -13.03
N ILE A 416 2.20 -15.46 -11.79
CA ILE A 416 3.22 -14.52 -11.28
C ILE A 416 4.57 -15.21 -11.10
N LEU A 417 4.58 -16.50 -10.80
CA LEU A 417 5.82 -17.28 -10.69
C LEU A 417 6.53 -17.35 -12.04
N GLU A 418 5.80 -17.68 -13.11
CA GLU A 418 6.31 -17.70 -14.48
C GLU A 418 6.71 -16.30 -14.97
N MET A 419 5.87 -15.29 -14.69
CA MET A 419 6.19 -13.90 -15.03
C MET A 419 7.54 -13.48 -14.44
N LEU A 420 7.75 -13.70 -13.15
CA LEU A 420 9.01 -13.35 -12.48
C LEU A 420 10.20 -14.21 -12.92
N ALA A 421 9.96 -15.44 -13.41
CA ALA A 421 11.00 -16.27 -14.03
C ALA A 421 11.44 -15.75 -15.40
N ASN A 422 10.54 -15.03 -16.10
CA ASN A 422 10.73 -14.54 -17.46
C ASN A 422 11.14 -13.06 -17.56
N VAL A 423 11.49 -12.42 -16.47
CA VAL A 423 11.92 -11.00 -16.48
C VAL A 423 13.32 -10.88 -17.13
N GLU A 424 13.38 -10.12 -18.23
CA GLU A 424 14.62 -9.84 -18.96
C GLU A 424 15.33 -8.57 -18.48
N MET A 425 14.56 -7.52 -18.19
CA MET A 425 15.10 -6.22 -17.80
C MET A 425 14.32 -5.63 -16.63
N LEU A 426 15.05 -4.93 -15.76
CA LEU A 426 14.49 -4.16 -14.65
C LEU A 426 14.86 -2.69 -14.80
N GLY A 427 13.90 -1.83 -14.51
CA GLY A 427 14.12 -0.40 -14.36
C GLY A 427 14.60 -0.01 -12.96
N PRO A 428 14.89 1.26 -12.71
CA PRO A 428 15.06 1.75 -11.35
C PRO A 428 13.84 1.40 -10.49
N ALA A 429 14.09 0.96 -9.26
CA ALA A 429 13.02 0.71 -8.31
C ALA A 429 12.50 2.03 -7.77
N VAL A 430 11.21 2.26 -7.87
CA VAL A 430 10.51 3.47 -7.43
C VAL A 430 9.37 3.12 -6.50
N ARG A 431 9.00 4.05 -5.63
CA ARG A 431 7.74 3.91 -4.90
C ARG A 431 6.58 4.01 -5.90
N ALA A 432 5.85 2.94 -6.03
CA ALA A 432 4.72 2.85 -6.93
C ALA A 432 3.39 2.84 -6.16
N ALA A 433 2.36 3.34 -6.82
CA ALA A 433 0.97 3.27 -6.38
C ALA A 433 0.13 2.69 -7.51
N GLY A 434 -0.54 1.58 -7.23
CA GLY A 434 -1.47 0.90 -8.13
C GLY A 434 -2.92 1.18 -7.77
N GLU A 435 -3.81 0.33 -8.25
CA GLU A 435 -5.25 0.38 -7.96
C GLU A 435 -5.76 -0.88 -7.26
N GLU A 436 -5.03 -1.98 -7.34
CA GLU A 436 -5.45 -3.29 -6.86
C GLU A 436 -4.61 -3.78 -5.66
N SER A 437 -3.48 -3.13 -5.36
CA SER A 437 -2.58 -3.52 -4.29
C SER A 437 -2.07 -2.32 -3.48
N PHE A 438 -1.38 -2.60 -2.36
CA PHE A 438 -0.77 -1.58 -1.51
C PHE A 438 0.57 -1.09 -2.10
N GLU A 439 1.02 0.07 -1.63
CA GLU A 439 2.23 0.71 -2.14
C GLU A 439 3.49 -0.09 -1.82
N MET A 440 4.35 -0.23 -2.83
CA MET A 440 5.61 -0.95 -2.76
C MET A 440 6.71 -0.17 -3.47
N VAL A 441 7.95 -0.61 -3.29
CA VAL A 441 9.08 -0.15 -4.11
C VAL A 441 9.36 -1.22 -5.16
N VAL A 442 9.00 -0.92 -6.41
CA VAL A 442 9.10 -1.86 -7.54
C VAL A 442 9.68 -1.17 -8.78
N PRO A 443 10.40 -1.92 -9.64
CA PRO A 443 10.86 -1.44 -10.94
C PRO A 443 9.79 -1.63 -12.02
N ALA A 444 9.93 -0.93 -13.15
CA ALA A 444 9.35 -1.41 -14.41
C ALA A 444 10.02 -2.74 -14.80
N MET A 445 9.28 -3.61 -15.49
CA MET A 445 9.77 -4.93 -15.90
C MET A 445 9.51 -5.19 -17.37
N LYS A 446 10.52 -5.66 -18.12
CA LYS A 446 10.35 -6.27 -19.42
C LYS A 446 10.30 -7.79 -19.25
N ILE A 447 9.22 -8.40 -19.72
CA ILE A 447 8.91 -9.81 -19.54
C ILE A 447 8.85 -10.47 -20.92
N ARG A 448 9.52 -11.59 -21.06
CA ARG A 448 9.68 -12.28 -22.34
C ARG A 448 8.37 -12.90 -22.86
N ASP A 449 7.56 -13.40 -21.98
CA ASP A 449 6.38 -14.20 -22.32
C ASP A 449 5.24 -13.89 -21.33
N PHE A 450 4.30 -13.05 -21.74
CA PHE A 450 3.12 -12.67 -20.96
C PHE A 450 1.87 -13.05 -21.73
N HIS A 451 0.94 -13.74 -21.09
CA HIS A 451 -0.21 -14.36 -21.73
C HIS A 451 -1.46 -13.48 -21.67
N PHE A 452 -1.84 -12.94 -22.83
CA PHE A 452 -3.13 -12.27 -23.05
C PHE A 452 -4.12 -13.23 -23.67
N THR A 453 -5.31 -13.37 -23.06
CA THR A 453 -6.27 -14.42 -23.41
C THR A 453 -7.44 -13.96 -24.25
N ASP A 454 -7.77 -12.66 -24.21
CA ASP A 454 -8.91 -12.10 -24.93
C ASP A 454 -8.78 -10.57 -25.08
N VAL A 455 -9.54 -9.97 -25.97
CA VAL A 455 -9.68 -8.53 -26.15
C VAL A 455 -10.92 -8.05 -25.38
N THR A 456 -10.79 -6.97 -24.60
CA THR A 456 -11.95 -6.41 -23.91
C THR A 456 -12.84 -5.65 -24.89
N LYS A 457 -14.16 -5.63 -24.64
CA LYS A 457 -15.13 -4.92 -25.46
C LYS A 457 -15.26 -3.41 -25.11
N PHE A 458 -14.54 -2.93 -24.10
CA PHE A 458 -14.56 -1.55 -23.58
C PHE A 458 -13.17 -1.06 -23.21
#